data_d8e0cd64a881671c85be53e2d6c96926
#
_entry.id   d8e0cd64a881671c85be53e2d6c96926
#
_cell.length_a   1.000
_cell.length_b   1.000
_cell.length_c   1.000
_cell.angle_alpha   90.00
_cell.angle_beta   90.00
_cell.angle_gamma   90.00
#
_symmetry.space_group_name_H-M   'P 1'
#
loop_
_entity.id
_entity.type
_entity.pdbx_description
1 polymer ?
#
loop_
_entity_poly.entity_id
_entity_poly.type
_entity_poly.pdbx_seq_one_letter_code
_entity_poly.pdbx_strand_id
1 'polypeptide(L)'
;MKKFLLTIFILSLGYTAKSQDMLIYKDKTIDEVTIIEVTPDFIKYREYGSPVNSVAFTVEKDYLKKIVLESGRVMDFSQQMINDSRVYAGQRNRAIKIDVAGVSGNYTFLSYEQSVTPSTSWEAGVIFVGAGFESAIWGDENAMGAGVNIGYKFKRSPTFYSQRMRFGHIMRGSYFKPNMFVSTFNYDKIDYDQPPDPVTFLHPTTRQTAVAGSVQMDFGNQLVLADQFLIDYAFGVGYGFTSKNIRYGSISNYGFYGGAGSNIDAPYTYSFTLKVGYLLNSK
;
A
#
# COMPACT_ATOMS: atom_id res chain seq x y z
N MET A 1 64.69 -35.29 -7.74
CA MET A 1 63.88 -35.90 -6.67
C MET A 1 63.17 -34.90 -5.77
N LYS A 2 63.81 -33.85 -5.23
CA LYS A 2 63.17 -32.83 -4.34
C LYS A 2 61.95 -32.09 -4.97
N LYS A 3 61.99 -31.77 -6.23
CA LYS A 3 60.86 -31.11 -6.93
C LYS A 3 59.65 -32.02 -7.16
N PHE A 4 59.84 -33.28 -7.33
CA PHE A 4 58.77 -34.30 -7.49
C PHE A 4 58.04 -34.57 -6.21
N LEU A 5 58.72 -34.58 -5.06
CA LEU A 5 58.12 -34.70 -3.74
C LEU A 5 57.26 -33.49 -3.36
N LEU A 6 57.71 -32.27 -3.74
CA LEU A 6 56.93 -31.06 -3.50
C LEU A 6 55.61 -31.06 -4.29
N THR A 7 55.61 -31.55 -5.53
CA THR A 7 54.42 -31.64 -6.38
C THR A 7 53.39 -32.62 -5.82
N ILE A 8 53.84 -33.77 -5.29
CA ILE A 8 52.97 -34.74 -4.64
C ILE A 8 52.37 -34.20 -3.34
N PHE A 9 53.13 -33.41 -2.55
CA PHE A 9 52.65 -32.80 -1.33
C PHE A 9 51.58 -31.69 -1.61
N ILE A 10 51.74 -30.92 -2.69
CA ILE A 10 50.72 -29.89 -3.08
C ILE A 10 49.45 -30.58 -3.61
N LEU A 11 49.56 -31.71 -4.34
CA LEU A 11 48.42 -32.49 -4.81
C LEU A 11 47.63 -33.16 -3.66
N SER A 12 48.30 -33.53 -2.52
CA SER A 12 47.63 -34.14 -1.37
C SER A 12 46.87 -33.15 -0.50
N LEU A 13 47.14 -31.85 -0.57
CA LEU A 13 46.43 -30.81 0.16
C LEU A 13 45.07 -30.43 -0.48
N GLY A 14 44.82 -30.87 -1.72
CA GLY A 14 43.58 -30.51 -2.48
C GLY A 14 42.37 -31.38 -2.16
N TYR A 15 42.48 -32.43 -1.34
CA TYR A 15 41.41 -33.44 -1.24
C TYR A 15 40.52 -33.38 -0.01
N THR A 16 40.56 -32.34 0.83
CA THR A 16 39.78 -32.32 2.07
C THR A 16 38.81 -31.16 2.23
N ALA A 17 38.53 -30.40 1.20
CA ALA A 17 37.45 -29.41 1.28
C ALA A 17 36.09 -30.13 1.14
N LYS A 18 35.60 -30.73 2.21
CA LYS A 18 34.18 -31.11 2.29
C LYS A 18 33.37 -29.80 2.34
N SER A 19 32.60 -29.53 1.30
CA SER A 19 31.57 -28.50 1.33
C SER A 19 30.47 -28.98 2.29
N GLN A 20 29.95 -28.08 3.09
CA GLN A 20 28.89 -28.32 4.05
C GLN A 20 27.73 -27.41 3.78
N ASP A 21 26.52 -27.81 4.18
CA ASP A 21 25.37 -26.92 4.08
C ASP A 21 25.53 -25.77 5.09
N MET A 22 25.17 -24.57 4.70
CA MET A 22 25.21 -23.39 5.56
C MET A 22 23.85 -22.69 5.63
N LEU A 23 23.41 -22.39 6.84
CA LEU A 23 22.31 -21.47 7.09
C LEU A 23 22.89 -20.08 7.35
N ILE A 24 22.52 -19.10 6.56
CA ILE A 24 22.94 -17.70 6.72
C ILE A 24 21.72 -16.91 7.14
N TYR A 25 21.72 -16.42 8.38
CA TYR A 25 20.62 -15.69 8.98
C TYR A 25 20.62 -14.22 8.56
N LYS A 26 19.48 -13.53 8.77
CA LYS A 26 19.34 -12.08 8.47
C LYS A 26 20.20 -11.19 9.37
N ASP A 27 20.50 -11.65 10.58
CA ASP A 27 21.42 -10.99 11.53
C ASP A 27 22.91 -11.21 11.20
N LYS A 28 23.20 -11.92 10.09
CA LYS A 28 24.54 -12.30 9.59
C LYS A 28 25.20 -13.47 10.33
N THR A 29 24.51 -14.13 11.26
CA THR A 29 24.98 -15.38 11.85
C THR A 29 25.03 -16.47 10.78
N ILE A 30 25.98 -17.38 10.89
CA ILE A 30 26.18 -18.50 9.96
C ILE A 30 26.26 -19.78 10.78
N ASP A 31 25.39 -20.75 10.49
CA ASP A 31 25.42 -22.07 11.08
C ASP A 31 25.81 -23.10 10.01
N GLU A 32 26.80 -23.91 10.32
CA GLU A 32 27.19 -25.08 9.53
C GLU A 32 26.32 -26.26 9.93
N VAL A 33 25.59 -26.81 8.96
CA VAL A 33 24.52 -27.78 9.22
C VAL A 33 24.49 -28.86 8.16
N THR A 34 23.69 -29.89 8.40
CA THR A 34 23.26 -30.86 7.41
C THR A 34 21.76 -30.67 7.19
N ILE A 35 21.37 -30.19 6.03
CA ILE A 35 19.97 -29.96 5.69
C ILE A 35 19.30 -31.31 5.40
N ILE A 36 18.18 -31.57 6.08
CA ILE A 36 17.38 -32.78 5.92
C ILE A 36 16.24 -32.58 4.95
N GLU A 37 15.57 -31.43 5.09
CA GLU A 37 14.34 -31.13 4.34
C GLU A 37 14.17 -29.63 4.18
N VAL A 38 13.71 -29.20 3.01
CA VAL A 38 13.36 -27.82 2.71
C VAL A 38 11.88 -27.79 2.35
N THR A 39 11.03 -27.31 3.28
CA THR A 39 9.59 -27.12 3.06
C THR A 39 9.31 -25.69 2.57
N PRO A 40 8.09 -25.33 2.18
CA PRO A 40 7.74 -23.96 1.84
C PRO A 40 8.05 -22.93 2.94
N ASP A 41 7.82 -23.27 4.23
CA ASP A 41 7.86 -22.35 5.36
C ASP A 41 9.11 -22.48 6.23
N PHE A 42 9.70 -23.67 6.32
CA PHE A 42 10.81 -23.96 7.22
C PHE A 42 11.86 -24.87 6.60
N ILE A 43 13.03 -24.92 7.24
CA ILE A 43 14.14 -25.82 6.92
C ILE A 43 14.37 -26.70 8.14
N LYS A 44 14.41 -28.01 7.90
CA LYS A 44 14.76 -29.01 8.89
C LYS A 44 16.22 -29.40 8.71
N TYR A 45 17.00 -29.34 9.78
CA TYR A 45 18.43 -29.56 9.72
C TYR A 45 18.95 -30.25 10.97
N ARG A 46 20.18 -30.72 10.93
CA ARG A 46 20.99 -31.18 12.07
C ARG A 46 22.27 -30.37 12.13
N GLU A 47 22.86 -30.30 13.29
CA GLU A 47 24.23 -29.76 13.42
C GLU A 47 25.20 -30.58 12.58
N TYR A 48 26.14 -29.90 11.95
CA TYR A 48 27.15 -30.56 11.12
C TYR A 48 27.96 -31.58 11.92
N GLY A 49 28.19 -32.75 11.35
CA GLY A 49 28.92 -33.81 12.00
C GLY A 49 28.15 -34.64 13.05
N SER A 50 26.88 -34.29 13.30
CA SER A 50 26.04 -35.07 14.22
C SER A 50 25.63 -36.41 13.63
N PRO A 51 25.48 -37.47 14.47
CA PRO A 51 24.98 -38.77 14.02
C PRO A 51 23.61 -38.71 13.35
N VAL A 52 23.33 -39.62 12.43
CA VAL A 52 22.05 -39.65 11.68
C VAL A 52 20.82 -39.71 12.58
N ASN A 53 20.95 -40.27 13.79
CA ASN A 53 19.85 -40.36 14.75
C ASN A 53 19.81 -39.21 15.77
N SER A 54 20.62 -38.14 15.59
CA SER A 54 20.59 -36.99 16.48
C SER A 54 19.33 -36.17 16.31
N VAL A 55 19.07 -35.27 17.26
CA VAL A 55 17.93 -34.36 17.23
C VAL A 55 17.99 -33.50 15.96
N ALA A 56 16.85 -33.40 15.28
CA ALA A 56 16.67 -32.51 14.16
C ALA A 56 16.03 -31.21 14.64
N PHE A 57 16.59 -30.08 14.21
CA PHE A 57 16.09 -28.76 14.48
C PHE A 57 15.28 -28.22 13.28
N THR A 58 14.46 -27.24 13.55
CA THR A 58 13.66 -26.58 12.52
C THR A 58 13.84 -25.07 12.64
N VAL A 59 14.12 -24.40 11.52
CA VAL A 59 14.19 -22.95 11.43
C VAL A 59 13.23 -22.44 10.36
N GLU A 60 12.48 -21.39 10.68
CA GLU A 60 11.60 -20.73 9.70
C GLU A 60 12.46 -19.96 8.69
N LYS A 61 12.10 -20.04 7.39
CA LYS A 61 12.81 -19.32 6.32
C LYS A 61 12.82 -17.81 6.52
N ASP A 62 11.88 -17.28 7.30
CA ASP A 62 11.79 -15.86 7.63
C ASP A 62 12.97 -15.34 8.45
N TYR A 63 13.67 -16.19 9.17
CA TYR A 63 14.90 -15.83 9.89
C TYR A 63 16.15 -15.92 9.01
N LEU A 64 16.06 -16.62 7.88
CA LEU A 64 17.19 -16.86 7.00
C LEU A 64 17.29 -15.77 5.90
N LYS A 65 18.52 -15.41 5.59
CA LYS A 65 18.85 -14.63 4.39
C LYS A 65 19.01 -15.53 3.18
N LYS A 66 19.77 -16.61 3.34
CA LYS A 66 20.01 -17.63 2.29
C LYS A 66 20.51 -18.92 2.90
N ILE A 67 20.42 -19.98 2.14
CA ILE A 67 21.13 -21.23 2.40
C ILE A 67 22.10 -21.53 1.28
N VAL A 68 23.21 -22.16 1.61
CA VAL A 68 24.18 -22.68 0.67
C VAL A 68 24.23 -24.18 0.88
N LEU A 69 23.88 -24.94 -0.13
CA LEU A 69 23.92 -26.42 -0.07
C LEU A 69 25.34 -26.93 -0.34
N GLU A 70 25.67 -28.12 0.15
CA GLU A 70 26.93 -28.82 -0.14
C GLU A 70 27.24 -28.88 -1.65
N SER A 71 26.21 -28.96 -2.48
CA SER A 71 26.32 -28.92 -3.93
C SER A 71 26.77 -27.57 -4.52
N GLY A 72 26.94 -26.54 -3.67
CA GLY A 72 27.20 -25.15 -4.09
C GLY A 72 25.95 -24.38 -4.53
N ARG A 73 24.77 -25.02 -4.52
CA ARG A 73 23.52 -24.33 -4.86
C ARG A 73 23.13 -23.36 -3.75
N VAL A 74 22.88 -22.12 -4.13
CA VAL A 74 22.42 -21.05 -3.21
C VAL A 74 20.92 -20.86 -3.38
N MET A 75 20.19 -20.85 -2.28
CA MET A 75 18.77 -20.45 -2.23
C MET A 75 18.67 -19.20 -1.37
N ASP A 76 18.39 -18.07 -2.02
CA ASP A 76 18.28 -16.76 -1.36
C ASP A 76 16.83 -16.49 -0.98
N PHE A 77 16.57 -16.16 0.29
CA PHE A 77 15.25 -15.86 0.83
C PHE A 77 15.07 -14.37 1.10
N SER A 78 16.09 -13.54 0.85
CA SER A 78 16.12 -12.15 1.31
C SER A 78 15.19 -11.22 0.54
N GLN A 79 14.85 -11.50 -0.71
CA GLN A 79 14.01 -10.64 -1.51
C GLN A 79 13.13 -11.36 -2.55
N GLN A 80 13.47 -12.54 -3.00
CA GLN A 80 12.78 -13.18 -4.12
C GLN A 80 11.36 -13.65 -3.79
N MET A 81 11.10 -14.10 -2.56
CA MET A 81 9.76 -14.62 -2.21
C MET A 81 8.70 -13.51 -2.12
N ILE A 82 9.08 -12.29 -1.73
CA ILE A 82 8.12 -11.20 -1.54
C ILE A 82 7.67 -10.60 -2.88
N ASN A 83 8.54 -10.61 -3.87
CA ASN A 83 8.25 -10.10 -5.23
C ASN A 83 7.85 -11.19 -6.22
N ASP A 84 7.92 -12.47 -5.82
CA ASP A 84 7.52 -13.57 -6.69
C ASP A 84 5.99 -13.65 -6.74
N SER A 85 5.43 -13.31 -7.91
CA SER A 85 3.99 -13.37 -8.15
C SER A 85 3.38 -14.76 -7.91
N ARG A 86 4.18 -15.83 -7.96
CA ARG A 86 3.72 -17.20 -7.71
C ARG A 86 3.35 -17.44 -6.25
N VAL A 87 3.98 -16.73 -5.30
CA VAL A 87 3.64 -16.80 -3.87
C VAL A 87 2.24 -16.27 -3.59
N TYR A 88 1.78 -15.36 -4.45
CA TYR A 88 0.47 -14.73 -4.34
C TYR A 88 -0.57 -15.35 -5.29
N ALA A 89 -0.21 -16.45 -5.97
CA ALA A 89 -1.13 -17.15 -6.86
C ALA A 89 -2.35 -17.66 -6.08
N GLY A 90 -3.54 -17.36 -6.58
CA GLY A 90 -4.81 -17.72 -5.94
C GLY A 90 -5.32 -16.70 -4.89
N GLN A 91 -4.52 -15.68 -4.51
CA GLN A 91 -5.02 -14.61 -3.66
C GLN A 91 -5.92 -13.64 -4.44
N ARG A 92 -6.85 -13.01 -3.73
CA ARG A 92 -7.73 -11.97 -4.28
C ARG A 92 -6.91 -10.71 -4.54
N ASN A 93 -6.86 -10.26 -5.77
CA ASN A 93 -6.05 -9.13 -6.20
C ASN A 93 -6.87 -7.89 -6.61
N ARG A 94 -8.19 -7.91 -6.38
CA ARG A 94 -9.13 -6.84 -6.72
C ARG A 94 -9.98 -6.47 -5.51
N ALA A 95 -10.34 -5.19 -5.40
CA ALA A 95 -11.20 -4.71 -4.33
C ALA A 95 -12.16 -3.63 -4.82
N ILE A 96 -13.37 -3.62 -4.27
CA ILE A 96 -14.27 -2.47 -4.29
C ILE A 96 -14.20 -1.83 -2.91
N LYS A 97 -14.08 -0.50 -2.86
CA LYS A 97 -13.91 0.26 -1.62
C LYS A 97 -14.86 1.44 -1.56
N ILE A 98 -15.31 1.77 -0.36
CA ILE A 98 -16.05 2.98 -0.04
C ILE A 98 -15.27 3.80 0.98
N ASP A 99 -15.19 5.10 0.78
CA ASP A 99 -14.57 6.03 1.72
C ASP A 99 -15.58 6.44 2.78
N VAL A 100 -15.39 5.94 4.00
CA VAL A 100 -16.28 6.25 5.12
C VAL A 100 -16.00 7.62 5.72
N ALA A 101 -14.78 8.17 5.57
CA ALA A 101 -14.46 9.52 5.98
C ALA A 101 -15.16 10.56 5.09
N GLY A 102 -15.31 10.28 3.80
CA GLY A 102 -15.99 11.14 2.84
C GLY A 102 -17.47 11.38 3.16
N VAL A 103 -18.13 10.36 3.69
CA VAL A 103 -19.56 10.47 4.07
C VAL A 103 -19.79 11.58 5.11
N SER A 104 -18.85 11.81 6.02
CA SER A 104 -18.89 12.92 6.98
C SER A 104 -18.60 14.29 6.35
N GLY A 105 -18.02 14.32 5.16
CA GLY A 105 -17.71 15.52 4.38
C GLY A 105 -18.71 15.82 3.25
N ASN A 106 -19.93 15.28 3.33
CA ASN A 106 -21.00 15.43 2.33
C ASN A 106 -20.64 14.89 0.93
N TYR A 107 -19.83 13.83 0.86
CA TYR A 107 -19.60 13.12 -0.39
C TYR A 107 -19.46 11.60 -0.15
N THR A 108 -19.81 10.82 -1.15
CA THR A 108 -19.56 9.38 -1.16
C THR A 108 -18.56 9.06 -2.27
N PHE A 109 -17.47 8.39 -1.92
CA PHE A 109 -16.46 7.96 -2.86
C PHE A 109 -16.41 6.44 -2.94
N LEU A 110 -16.65 5.93 -4.14
CA LEU A 110 -16.54 4.50 -4.47
C LEU A 110 -15.32 4.29 -5.38
N SER A 111 -14.48 3.33 -5.06
CA SER A 111 -13.30 3.01 -5.87
C SER A 111 -13.13 1.52 -6.09
N TYR A 112 -12.52 1.22 -7.23
CA TYR A 112 -12.05 -0.10 -7.59
C TYR A 112 -10.53 -0.08 -7.63
N GLU A 113 -9.91 -1.07 -7.01
CA GLU A 113 -8.46 -1.27 -7.03
C GLU A 113 -8.11 -2.65 -7.56
N GLN A 114 -7.04 -2.72 -8.35
CA GLN A 114 -6.46 -3.98 -8.82
C GLN A 114 -4.96 -3.97 -8.63
N SER A 115 -4.43 -4.95 -7.92
CA SER A 115 -2.99 -5.22 -7.85
C SER A 115 -2.52 -5.84 -9.16
N VAL A 116 -1.49 -5.22 -9.75
CA VAL A 116 -0.82 -5.69 -10.97
C VAL A 116 0.35 -6.59 -10.58
N THR A 117 1.10 -6.16 -9.58
CA THR A 117 2.21 -6.91 -8.99
C THR A 117 2.12 -6.86 -7.47
N PRO A 118 2.88 -7.64 -6.71
CA PRO A 118 2.91 -7.50 -5.26
C PRO A 118 3.27 -6.09 -4.77
N SER A 119 4.02 -5.34 -5.58
CA SER A 119 4.48 -3.99 -5.24
C SER A 119 3.70 -2.88 -5.91
N THR A 120 2.76 -3.16 -6.80
CA THR A 120 2.03 -2.13 -7.55
C THR A 120 0.55 -2.44 -7.69
N SER A 121 -0.28 -1.40 -7.63
CA SER A 121 -1.71 -1.48 -7.96
C SER A 121 -2.20 -0.16 -8.57
N TRP A 122 -3.26 -0.21 -9.35
CA TRP A 122 -3.98 0.99 -9.78
C TRP A 122 -5.33 1.06 -9.07
N GLU A 123 -5.81 2.27 -8.86
CA GLU A 123 -7.09 2.57 -8.24
C GLU A 123 -7.80 3.63 -9.09
N ALA A 124 -9.06 3.38 -9.40
CA ALA A 124 -9.93 4.36 -10.04
C ALA A 124 -11.28 4.40 -9.30
N GLY A 125 -11.90 5.58 -9.24
CA GLY A 125 -13.15 5.72 -8.52
C GLY A 125 -13.98 6.90 -8.96
N VAL A 126 -15.21 6.91 -8.46
CA VAL A 126 -16.21 7.96 -8.68
C VAL A 126 -16.61 8.56 -7.35
N ILE A 127 -16.83 9.88 -7.35
CA ILE A 127 -17.28 10.65 -6.21
C ILE A 127 -18.65 11.22 -6.54
N PHE A 128 -19.56 11.09 -5.59
CA PHE A 128 -20.89 11.69 -5.61
C PHE A 128 -20.92 12.78 -4.54
N VAL A 129 -20.91 14.03 -4.98
CA VAL A 129 -21.03 15.22 -4.11
C VAL A 129 -22.48 15.37 -3.70
N GLY A 130 -22.75 15.72 -2.45
CA GLY A 130 -24.09 15.82 -1.89
C GLY A 130 -24.65 14.47 -1.41
N ALA A 131 -23.88 13.38 -1.53
CA ALA A 131 -24.27 12.06 -1.06
C ALA A 131 -23.51 11.71 0.25
N GLY A 132 -23.75 12.45 1.30
CA GLY A 132 -23.16 12.29 2.62
C GLY A 132 -24.01 12.95 3.69
N PHE A 133 -23.45 13.11 4.89
CA PHE A 133 -24.11 13.87 5.94
C PHE A 133 -23.85 15.36 5.76
N GLU A 134 -24.91 16.16 5.66
CA GLU A 134 -24.78 17.61 5.70
C GLU A 134 -24.24 18.02 7.07
N SER A 135 -23.07 18.64 7.08
CA SER A 135 -22.52 19.20 8.31
C SER A 135 -22.89 20.67 8.39
N ALA A 136 -23.70 21.02 9.37
CA ALA A 136 -24.01 22.42 9.69
C ALA A 136 -22.77 23.29 10.02
N ILE A 137 -21.64 22.66 10.24
CA ILE A 137 -20.36 23.30 10.57
C ILE A 137 -19.68 23.88 9.31
N TRP A 138 -19.97 23.38 8.13
CA TRP A 138 -19.23 23.70 6.89
C TRP A 138 -20.00 24.54 5.87
N GLY A 139 -21.24 24.91 6.15
CA GLY A 139 -21.94 26.00 5.51
C GLY A 139 -22.28 25.89 4.03
N ASP A 140 -22.22 24.71 3.41
CA ASP A 140 -22.60 24.52 2.01
C ASP A 140 -23.95 23.85 1.90
N GLU A 141 -24.91 24.68 1.66
CA GLU A 141 -26.26 24.25 1.40
C GLU A 141 -26.35 23.74 -0.06
N ASN A 142 -26.90 22.52 -0.22
CA ASN A 142 -27.33 21.97 -1.52
C ASN A 142 -26.22 21.71 -2.56
N ALA A 143 -25.01 21.40 -2.16
CA ALA A 143 -23.99 20.98 -3.13
C ALA A 143 -24.34 19.63 -3.77
N MET A 144 -24.31 19.56 -5.09
CA MET A 144 -24.57 18.32 -5.83
C MET A 144 -23.66 18.23 -7.06
N GLY A 145 -23.03 17.06 -7.24
CA GLY A 145 -22.15 16.85 -8.38
C GLY A 145 -21.50 15.49 -8.41
N ALA A 146 -20.54 15.35 -9.29
CA ALA A 146 -19.78 14.12 -9.45
C ALA A 146 -18.31 14.41 -9.80
N GLY A 147 -17.46 13.45 -9.52
CA GLY A 147 -16.05 13.51 -9.88
C GLY A 147 -15.47 12.13 -10.14
N VAL A 148 -14.28 12.14 -10.68
CA VAL A 148 -13.50 10.94 -10.96
C VAL A 148 -12.11 11.06 -10.35
N ASN A 149 -11.59 9.92 -9.94
CA ASN A 149 -10.27 9.81 -9.34
C ASN A 149 -9.51 8.65 -9.98
N ILE A 150 -8.24 8.85 -10.22
CA ILE A 150 -7.33 7.79 -10.67
C ILE A 150 -5.99 7.93 -9.97
N GLY A 151 -5.44 6.83 -9.51
CA GLY A 151 -4.15 6.79 -8.86
C GLY A 151 -3.42 5.47 -9.10
N TYR A 152 -2.11 5.50 -8.96
CA TYR A 152 -1.25 4.35 -9.07
C TYR A 152 -0.44 4.18 -7.79
N LYS A 153 -0.61 3.03 -7.12
CA LYS A 153 0.04 2.74 -5.84
C LYS A 153 1.37 2.03 -6.06
N PHE A 154 2.39 2.51 -5.40
CA PHE A 154 3.67 1.83 -5.24
C PHE A 154 3.75 1.35 -3.80
N LYS A 155 3.56 0.07 -3.60
CA LYS A 155 3.57 -0.55 -2.28
C LYS A 155 5.01 -0.85 -1.87
N ARG A 156 5.35 -0.48 -0.67
CA ARG A 156 6.62 -0.88 -0.09
C ARG A 156 6.52 -2.36 0.25
N SER A 157 7.46 -3.13 -0.24
CA SER A 157 7.58 -4.55 0.08
C SER A 157 7.49 -4.78 1.59
N PRO A 158 6.74 -5.78 2.06
CA PRO A 158 6.43 -5.98 3.49
C PRO A 158 7.63 -6.41 4.36
N THR A 159 8.87 -6.14 3.95
CA THR A 159 10.08 -6.47 4.72
C THR A 159 10.05 -5.93 6.15
N PHE A 160 9.28 -4.86 6.42
CA PHE A 160 9.10 -4.32 7.77
C PHE A 160 8.11 -5.12 8.61
N TYR A 161 7.22 -5.87 7.96
CA TYR A 161 6.16 -6.65 8.60
C TYR A 161 6.41 -8.15 8.56
N SER A 162 7.31 -8.62 7.71
CA SER A 162 7.58 -10.06 7.49
C SER A 162 8.21 -10.74 8.69
N GLN A 163 8.77 -10.00 9.64
CA GLN A 163 9.33 -10.57 10.86
C GLN A 163 8.30 -11.19 11.81
N ARG A 164 7.00 -10.99 11.59
CA ARG A 164 5.92 -11.54 12.42
C ARG A 164 4.71 -12.10 11.66
N MET A 165 4.72 -12.08 10.32
CA MET A 165 3.56 -12.51 9.54
C MET A 165 3.92 -13.63 8.59
N ARG A 166 3.31 -14.78 8.79
CA ARG A 166 3.50 -15.99 7.97
C ARG A 166 3.08 -15.81 6.51
N PHE A 167 2.18 -14.87 6.21
CA PHE A 167 1.67 -14.66 4.86
C PHE A 167 1.45 -13.17 4.58
N GLY A 168 2.17 -12.62 3.60
CA GLY A 168 1.83 -11.35 2.99
C GLY A 168 0.63 -11.53 2.06
N HIS A 169 -0.29 -10.56 2.03
CA HIS A 169 -1.36 -10.51 1.06
C HIS A 169 -1.01 -9.50 -0.04
N ILE A 170 -1.31 -9.82 -1.32
CA ILE A 170 -0.96 -8.98 -2.47
C ILE A 170 -1.54 -7.56 -2.38
N MET A 171 -2.70 -7.39 -1.72
CA MET A 171 -3.34 -6.09 -1.50
C MET A 171 -2.86 -5.37 -0.24
N ARG A 172 -2.04 -6.00 0.62
CA ARG A 172 -1.59 -5.45 1.89
C ARG A 172 -0.30 -4.68 1.75
N GLY A 173 -0.12 -3.62 2.54
CA GLY A 173 1.16 -2.92 2.71
C GLY A 173 1.03 -1.42 2.77
N SER A 174 2.11 -0.78 3.21
CA SER A 174 2.26 0.68 3.11
C SER A 174 2.56 1.06 1.67
N TYR A 175 2.08 2.21 1.25
CA TYR A 175 2.24 2.67 -0.12
C TYR A 175 2.40 4.19 -0.21
N PHE A 176 2.92 4.64 -1.33
CA PHE A 176 2.68 5.98 -1.83
C PHE A 176 1.92 5.89 -3.16
N LYS A 177 1.05 6.87 -3.40
CA LYS A 177 0.16 6.88 -4.57
C LYS A 177 0.10 8.28 -5.17
N PRO A 178 0.77 8.55 -6.31
CA PRO A 178 0.39 9.67 -7.16
C PRO A 178 -1.06 9.50 -7.57
N ASN A 179 -1.83 10.57 -7.39
CA ASN A 179 -3.28 10.57 -7.48
C ASN A 179 -3.76 11.83 -8.18
N MET A 180 -4.73 11.68 -9.08
CA MET A 180 -5.35 12.77 -9.81
C MET A 180 -6.86 12.71 -9.62
N PHE A 181 -7.43 13.85 -9.35
CA PHE A 181 -8.86 14.02 -9.10
C PHE A 181 -9.42 15.17 -9.89
N VAL A 182 -10.63 15.00 -10.43
CA VAL A 182 -11.41 16.07 -11.07
C VAL A 182 -12.88 15.91 -10.72
N SER A 183 -13.54 17.01 -10.34
CA SER A 183 -14.97 17.05 -10.04
C SER A 183 -15.66 18.24 -10.70
N THR A 184 -16.96 18.11 -10.91
CA THR A 184 -17.87 19.19 -11.25
C THR A 184 -19.07 19.12 -10.33
N PHE A 185 -19.49 20.27 -9.78
CA PHE A 185 -20.60 20.32 -8.84
C PHE A 185 -21.27 21.69 -8.87
N ASN A 186 -22.55 21.71 -8.53
CA ASN A 186 -23.35 22.89 -8.30
C ASN A 186 -23.43 23.16 -6.79
N TYR A 187 -23.44 24.42 -6.42
CA TYR A 187 -23.58 24.85 -5.03
C TYR A 187 -24.29 26.19 -4.96
N ASP A 188 -24.89 26.49 -3.81
CA ASP A 188 -25.56 27.77 -3.57
C ASP A 188 -24.57 28.73 -2.91
N LYS A 189 -24.19 29.78 -3.64
CA LYS A 189 -23.32 30.86 -3.15
C LYS A 189 -24.19 31.93 -2.47
N ILE A 190 -23.88 32.23 -1.21
CA ILE A 190 -24.49 33.34 -0.48
C ILE A 190 -23.92 34.66 -1.04
N ASP A 191 -24.78 35.57 -1.42
CA ASP A 191 -24.42 36.88 -1.93
C ASP A 191 -24.46 37.94 -0.81
N TYR A 192 -23.33 38.12 -0.15
CA TYR A 192 -23.18 39.12 0.92
C TYR A 192 -23.16 40.57 0.43
N ASP A 193 -23.01 40.80 -0.89
CA ASP A 193 -23.03 42.13 -1.47
C ASP A 193 -24.46 42.70 -1.60
N GLN A 194 -25.46 41.82 -1.49
CA GLN A 194 -26.86 42.20 -1.44
C GLN A 194 -27.39 42.24 0.00
N PRO A 195 -28.28 43.20 0.30
CA PRO A 195 -28.88 43.27 1.63
C PRO A 195 -29.69 42.00 1.92
N PRO A 196 -29.72 41.57 3.18
CA PRO A 196 -30.55 40.43 3.60
C PRO A 196 -32.04 40.74 3.38
N ASP A 197 -32.82 39.74 3.09
CA ASP A 197 -34.26 39.80 3.02
C ASP A 197 -34.83 40.36 4.35
N PRO A 198 -35.65 41.40 4.33
CA PRO A 198 -36.16 42.07 5.52
C PRO A 198 -37.09 41.18 6.37
N VAL A 199 -37.60 40.09 5.83
CA VAL A 199 -38.49 39.13 6.54
C VAL A 199 -37.73 37.95 7.08
N THR A 200 -36.83 37.36 6.28
CA THR A 200 -36.10 36.14 6.66
C THR A 200 -34.74 36.42 7.27
N PHE A 201 -34.24 37.66 7.14
CA PHE A 201 -32.88 38.09 7.54
C PHE A 201 -31.76 37.24 6.90
N LEU A 202 -32.06 36.56 5.80
CA LEU A 202 -31.10 35.77 5.02
C LEU A 202 -30.63 36.51 3.81
N HIS A 203 -29.36 36.43 3.49
CA HIS A 203 -28.81 36.91 2.24
C HIS A 203 -29.30 36.06 1.05
N PRO A 204 -29.54 36.67 -0.13
CA PRO A 204 -29.94 35.90 -1.30
C PRO A 204 -28.83 34.93 -1.71
N THR A 205 -29.23 33.77 -2.23
CA THR A 205 -28.32 32.77 -2.76
C THR A 205 -28.40 32.68 -4.27
N THR A 206 -27.26 32.42 -4.89
CA THR A 206 -27.17 32.21 -6.35
C THR A 206 -26.57 30.86 -6.66
N ARG A 207 -27.27 30.06 -7.44
CA ARG A 207 -26.77 28.73 -7.87
C ARG A 207 -25.59 28.90 -8.81
N GLN A 208 -24.46 28.30 -8.49
CA GLN A 208 -23.24 28.34 -9.29
C GLN A 208 -22.72 26.92 -9.56
N THR A 209 -22.01 26.82 -10.69
CA THR A 209 -21.30 25.55 -11.05
C THR A 209 -19.81 25.80 -10.93
N ALA A 210 -19.11 24.86 -10.28
CA ALA A 210 -17.65 24.86 -10.21
C ALA A 210 -17.09 23.56 -10.79
N VAL A 211 -15.89 23.68 -11.34
CA VAL A 211 -15.01 22.56 -11.67
C VAL A 211 -13.79 22.69 -10.79
N ALA A 212 -13.44 21.61 -10.10
CA ALA A 212 -12.26 21.56 -9.25
C ALA A 212 -11.46 20.28 -9.54
N GLY A 213 -10.19 20.32 -9.24
CA GLY A 213 -9.34 19.17 -9.38
C GLY A 213 -8.04 19.31 -8.59
N SER A 214 -7.34 18.20 -8.43
CA SER A 214 -6.07 18.16 -7.74
C SER A 214 -5.15 17.07 -8.27
N VAL A 215 -3.86 17.32 -8.11
CA VAL A 215 -2.82 16.30 -8.23
C VAL A 215 -2.17 16.17 -6.85
N GLN A 216 -2.22 14.97 -6.30
CA GLN A 216 -1.78 14.71 -4.93
C GLN A 216 -0.81 13.54 -4.88
N MET A 217 -0.03 13.50 -3.83
CA MET A 217 0.74 12.35 -3.42
C MET A 217 0.14 11.83 -2.11
N ASP A 218 -0.48 10.66 -2.17
CA ASP A 218 -1.07 10.01 -1.02
C ASP A 218 -0.07 9.02 -0.42
N PHE A 219 0.01 9.01 0.91
CA PHE A 219 0.79 8.07 1.70
C PHE A 219 -0.18 7.29 2.59
N GLY A 220 -0.18 5.99 2.48
CA GLY A 220 -1.17 5.18 3.16
C GLY A 220 -0.70 3.79 3.51
N ASN A 221 -1.63 3.05 4.12
CA ASN A 221 -1.42 1.66 4.44
C ASN A 221 -2.73 0.88 4.26
N GLN A 222 -2.60 -0.31 3.68
CA GLN A 222 -3.72 -1.24 3.48
C GLN A 222 -3.56 -2.45 4.40
N LEU A 223 -4.63 -2.77 5.11
CA LEU A 223 -4.78 -3.94 5.94
C LEU A 223 -5.80 -4.87 5.32
N VAL A 224 -5.47 -6.16 5.23
CA VAL A 224 -6.41 -7.19 4.77
C VAL A 224 -6.80 -8.05 5.96
N LEU A 225 -8.10 -8.25 6.14
CA LEU A 225 -8.71 -8.99 7.23
C LEU A 225 -9.47 -10.20 6.67
N ALA A 226 -9.17 -11.39 7.20
CA ALA A 226 -9.81 -12.65 6.84
C ALA A 226 -9.86 -12.95 5.33
N ASP A 227 -8.87 -12.44 4.56
CA ASP A 227 -8.79 -12.59 3.10
C ASP A 227 -10.05 -12.12 2.33
N GLN A 228 -10.87 -11.28 2.96
CA GLN A 228 -12.14 -10.80 2.41
C GLN A 228 -12.32 -9.29 2.51
N PHE A 229 -11.91 -8.70 3.63
CA PHE A 229 -12.11 -7.29 3.89
C PHE A 229 -10.79 -6.53 3.82
N LEU A 230 -10.89 -5.28 3.40
CA LEU A 230 -9.75 -4.38 3.28
C LEU A 230 -10.07 -3.07 4.02
N ILE A 231 -9.10 -2.61 4.82
CA ILE A 231 -9.10 -1.27 5.40
C ILE A 231 -7.92 -0.53 4.79
N ASP A 232 -8.19 0.63 4.20
CA ASP A 232 -7.21 1.46 3.51
C ASP A 232 -7.31 2.88 4.07
N TYR A 233 -6.26 3.34 4.75
CA TYR A 233 -6.19 4.71 5.25
C TYR A 233 -5.00 5.43 4.64
N ALA A 234 -5.22 6.69 4.26
CA ALA A 234 -4.19 7.50 3.64
C ALA A 234 -4.31 8.98 4.02
N PHE A 235 -3.17 9.63 3.98
CA PHE A 235 -3.02 11.06 4.01
C PHE A 235 -2.37 11.51 2.71
N GLY A 236 -2.95 12.53 2.07
CA GLY A 236 -2.47 13.10 0.83
C GLY A 236 -2.10 14.56 0.97
N VAL A 237 -1.11 14.97 0.19
CA VAL A 237 -0.72 16.38 0.01
C VAL A 237 -0.56 16.64 -1.47
N GLY A 238 -0.92 17.84 -1.92
CA GLY A 238 -0.85 18.13 -3.33
C GLY A 238 -1.18 19.56 -3.70
N TYR A 239 -1.51 19.71 -4.95
CA TYR A 239 -1.82 20.98 -5.59
C TYR A 239 -3.21 20.89 -6.23
N GLY A 240 -4.05 21.87 -5.94
CA GLY A 240 -5.42 21.92 -6.45
C GLY A 240 -5.69 23.13 -7.32
N PHE A 241 -6.71 23.03 -8.14
CA PHE A 241 -7.23 24.13 -8.96
C PHE A 241 -8.76 24.15 -8.92
N THR A 242 -9.33 25.31 -9.08
CA THR A 242 -10.78 25.51 -9.18
C THR A 242 -11.12 26.58 -10.21
N SER A 243 -12.23 26.41 -10.91
CA SER A 243 -12.72 27.36 -11.89
C SER A 243 -13.35 28.62 -11.29
N LYS A 244 -13.62 28.62 -9.98
CA LYS A 244 -14.25 29.72 -9.26
C LYS A 244 -13.41 30.16 -8.09
N ASN A 245 -13.37 31.45 -7.83
CA ASN A 245 -12.71 32.01 -6.65
C ASN A 245 -13.61 31.82 -5.44
N ILE A 246 -13.28 30.83 -4.61
CA ILE A 246 -14.05 30.44 -3.45
C ILE A 246 -13.32 30.97 -2.23
N ARG A 247 -13.72 32.16 -1.75
CA ARG A 247 -13.05 32.82 -0.63
C ARG A 247 -13.39 32.25 0.74
N TYR A 248 -14.56 31.66 0.91
CA TYR A 248 -15.07 31.17 2.20
C TYR A 248 -15.96 29.96 1.96
N GLY A 249 -15.73 28.89 2.67
CA GLY A 249 -16.64 27.74 2.75
C GLY A 249 -16.11 26.43 2.20
N SER A 250 -16.84 25.45 2.45
CA SER A 250 -16.69 24.01 2.42
C SER A 250 -16.51 23.36 1.06
N ILE A 251 -16.43 24.08 -0.05
CA ILE A 251 -16.10 23.51 -1.37
C ILE A 251 -14.73 22.81 -1.35
N SER A 252 -13.88 23.15 -0.39
CA SER A 252 -12.62 22.47 -0.17
C SER A 252 -12.76 20.97 0.02
N ASN A 253 -13.82 20.51 0.69
CA ASN A 253 -13.92 19.08 1.05
C ASN A 253 -14.18 18.18 -0.15
N TYR A 254 -15.12 18.54 -1.03
CA TYR A 254 -15.44 17.74 -2.19
C TYR A 254 -14.81 18.23 -3.48
N GLY A 255 -14.40 19.51 -3.54
CA GLY A 255 -13.64 20.03 -4.66
C GLY A 255 -12.24 19.47 -4.75
N PHE A 256 -11.64 19.09 -3.63
CA PHE A 256 -10.25 18.62 -3.54
C PHE A 256 -10.10 17.25 -2.89
N TYR A 257 -11.16 16.46 -2.86
CA TYR A 257 -11.09 15.10 -2.34
C TYR A 257 -10.62 15.07 -0.88
N GLY A 258 -11.47 15.58 0.01
CA GLY A 258 -11.19 15.62 1.46
C GLY A 258 -10.11 16.61 1.87
N GLY A 259 -9.71 17.51 0.97
CA GLY A 259 -8.68 18.49 1.23
C GLY A 259 -9.22 19.80 1.76
N ALA A 260 -8.66 20.28 2.85
CA ALA A 260 -8.83 21.64 3.30
C ALA A 260 -7.90 22.56 2.48
N GLY A 261 -8.43 23.66 2.01
CA GLY A 261 -7.66 24.78 1.50
C GLY A 261 -7.44 24.77 0.02
N SER A 262 -8.07 25.67 -0.66
CA SER A 262 -7.47 26.39 -1.75
C SER A 262 -8.07 27.76 -1.75
N ASN A 263 -7.27 28.63 -1.31
CA ASN A 263 -7.33 29.97 -1.80
C ASN A 263 -6.59 29.97 -3.14
N ILE A 264 -7.00 30.75 -4.13
CA ILE A 264 -6.23 30.98 -5.37
C ILE A 264 -4.78 31.37 -5.03
N ASP A 265 -4.58 32.00 -3.89
CA ASP A 265 -3.27 32.43 -3.41
C ASP A 265 -2.43 31.30 -2.76
N ALA A 266 -3.05 30.14 -2.44
CA ALA A 266 -2.37 29.00 -1.85
C ALA A 266 -3.05 27.68 -2.28
N PRO A 267 -2.73 27.18 -3.47
CA PRO A 267 -3.41 26.03 -4.09
C PRO A 267 -2.98 24.67 -3.50
N TYR A 268 -2.48 24.66 -2.28
CA TYR A 268 -2.13 23.43 -1.59
C TYR A 268 -3.38 22.69 -1.14
N THR A 269 -3.37 21.37 -1.30
CA THR A 269 -4.45 20.48 -0.86
C THR A 269 -3.93 19.44 0.07
N TYR A 270 -4.74 19.06 1.05
CA TYR A 270 -4.51 17.91 1.92
C TYR A 270 -5.73 17.00 1.83
N SER A 271 -5.53 15.71 1.93
CA SER A 271 -6.63 14.75 2.01
C SER A 271 -6.40 13.76 3.13
N PHE A 272 -7.49 13.33 3.73
CA PHE A 272 -7.51 12.17 4.60
C PHE A 272 -8.61 11.23 4.12
N THR A 273 -8.26 9.96 3.90
CA THR A 273 -9.21 8.95 3.45
C THR A 273 -9.17 7.75 4.38
N LEU A 274 -10.34 7.22 4.67
CA LEU A 274 -10.50 5.96 5.39
C LEU A 274 -11.49 5.11 4.60
N LYS A 275 -10.98 4.14 3.86
CA LYS A 275 -11.78 3.29 2.99
C LYS A 275 -11.93 1.91 3.60
N VAL A 276 -13.15 1.39 3.53
CA VAL A 276 -13.46 0.00 3.80
C VAL A 276 -13.77 -0.68 2.47
N GLY A 277 -13.21 -1.85 2.24
CA GLY A 277 -13.36 -2.56 0.98
C GLY A 277 -13.65 -4.04 1.14
N TYR A 278 -14.14 -4.61 0.07
CA TYR A 278 -14.36 -6.04 -0.10
C TYR A 278 -13.50 -6.57 -1.24
N LEU A 279 -12.78 -7.66 -0.98
CA LEU A 279 -11.91 -8.32 -1.94
C LEU A 279 -12.71 -9.23 -2.87
N LEU A 280 -12.53 -9.04 -4.16
CA LEU A 280 -13.19 -9.81 -5.21
C LEU A 280 -12.35 -11.03 -5.59
N ASN A 281 -13.01 -12.14 -5.90
CA ASN A 281 -12.32 -13.33 -6.40
C ASN A 281 -11.57 -13.04 -7.70
N SER A 282 -10.34 -13.49 -7.81
CA SER A 282 -9.65 -13.58 -9.08
C SER A 282 -10.30 -14.68 -9.92
N LYS A 283 -10.85 -14.32 -11.08
CA LYS A 283 -11.19 -15.31 -12.10
C LYS A 283 -9.93 -15.70 -12.85
#